data_91ea77dfbf49fd21cc515a0b4d332850
#
_entry.id   91ea77dfbf49fd21cc515a0b4d332850
#
_cell.length_a   1.000
_cell.length_b   1.000
_cell.length_c   1.000
_cell.angle_alpha   90.00
_cell.angle_beta   90.00
_cell.angle_gamma   90.00
#
_symmetry.space_group_name_H-M   'P 1'
#
loop_
_entity.id
_entity.type
_entity.pdbx_description
1 polymer ?
#
loop_
_entity_poly.entity_id
_entity_poly.type
_entity_poly.pdbx_seq_one_letter_code
_entity_poly.pdbx_strand_id
1 'polypeptide(L)'
;YAGFFASNVSDHWLPGAAVEMDFYGGYRGKVADTLGYDAGLIYYTYPGGNWTDSVFAGYNRSNSLNTMEAYIALSYEWLTFKTGRNLTEYFGWSTNNSPVNGGFFGDASAGVTGNTRGSHFYELNAAYDIAEGWNLSGQIGRQVIAHATGLDINYYKVGITKALPEGWSAGAFFSATSENDAYRSYYSLNNGTSKHDIAKEKFFVSVTKAF
;
A
#
# COMPACT_ATOMS: atom_id res chain seq x y z
N TYR A 1 -1.27 -2.24 -21.02
CA TYR A 1 -0.88 -0.94 -20.47
C TYR A 1 0.40 -1.04 -19.67
N ALA A 2 1.09 0.07 -19.55
CA ALA A 2 2.20 0.30 -18.63
C ALA A 2 2.05 1.68 -18.01
N GLY A 3 2.56 1.87 -16.80
CA GLY A 3 2.49 3.14 -16.10
C GLY A 3 3.62 3.30 -15.08
N PHE A 4 3.69 4.51 -14.58
CA PHE A 4 4.65 4.95 -13.60
C PHE A 4 3.95 5.85 -12.58
N PHE A 5 4.33 5.70 -11.32
CA PHE A 5 3.91 6.57 -10.23
C PHE A 5 5.13 6.96 -9.39
N ALA A 6 5.12 8.13 -8.79
CA ALA A 6 6.12 8.52 -7.82
C ALA A 6 5.51 9.39 -6.72
N SER A 7 6.00 9.21 -5.51
CA SER A 7 5.63 10.03 -4.35
C SER A 7 6.81 10.23 -3.41
N ASN A 8 6.74 11.27 -2.58
CA ASN A 8 7.65 11.40 -1.47
C ASN A 8 7.28 10.43 -0.36
N VAL A 9 8.29 9.88 0.30
CA VAL A 9 8.14 9.04 1.50
C VAL A 9 9.02 9.57 2.62
N SER A 10 8.78 9.07 3.82
CA SER A 10 9.57 9.49 4.98
C SER A 10 10.53 8.39 5.42
N ASP A 11 11.77 8.76 5.67
CA ASP A 11 12.83 7.91 6.22
C ASP A 11 12.58 7.46 7.67
N HIS A 12 11.55 8.01 8.33
CA HIS A 12 11.13 7.54 9.64
C HIS A 12 10.66 6.08 9.64
N TRP A 13 10.11 5.59 8.53
CA TRP A 13 9.65 4.18 8.40
C TRP A 13 10.16 3.47 7.14
N LEU A 14 10.83 4.20 6.25
CA LEU A 14 11.52 3.65 5.07
C LEU A 14 12.96 4.16 5.08
N PRO A 15 13.87 3.52 5.85
CA PRO A 15 15.19 4.08 6.15
C PRO A 15 15.98 4.33 4.87
N GLY A 16 16.57 5.53 4.78
CA GLY A 16 17.33 6.00 3.63
C GLY A 16 16.51 6.41 2.40
N ALA A 17 15.21 6.14 2.38
CA ALA A 17 14.36 6.50 1.25
C ALA A 17 13.72 7.89 1.41
N ALA A 18 13.72 8.68 0.35
CA ALA A 18 12.99 9.94 0.24
C ALA A 18 11.86 9.89 -0.81
N VAL A 19 11.93 8.93 -1.72
CA VAL A 19 11.00 8.77 -2.84
C VAL A 19 10.63 7.30 -3.00
N GLU A 20 9.35 7.06 -3.27
CA GLU A 20 8.81 5.81 -3.81
C GLU A 20 8.60 5.98 -5.31
N MET A 21 8.98 4.97 -6.09
CA MET A 21 8.77 4.93 -7.53
C MET A 21 8.20 3.56 -7.91
N ASP A 22 7.01 3.57 -8.52
CA ASP A 22 6.31 2.35 -8.89
C ASP A 22 6.26 2.21 -10.40
N PHE A 23 6.71 1.08 -10.89
CA PHE A 23 6.59 0.69 -12.29
C PHE A 23 5.57 -0.44 -12.38
N TYR A 24 4.54 -0.24 -13.19
CA TYR A 24 3.51 -1.24 -13.33
C TYR A 24 3.12 -1.47 -14.78
N GLY A 25 2.63 -2.66 -15.04
CA GLY A 25 2.10 -3.02 -16.34
C GLY A 25 1.20 -4.25 -16.26
N GLY A 26 0.28 -4.34 -17.21
CA GLY A 26 -0.70 -5.41 -17.18
C GLY A 26 -1.52 -5.49 -18.46
N TYR A 27 -2.45 -6.39 -18.40
CA TYR A 27 -3.43 -6.60 -19.45
C TYR A 27 -4.84 -6.57 -18.86
N ARG A 28 -5.71 -5.76 -19.47
CA ARG A 28 -7.11 -5.64 -19.09
C ARG A 28 -8.01 -5.89 -20.28
N GLY A 29 -9.17 -6.46 -20.03
CA GLY A 29 -10.12 -6.78 -21.08
C GLY A 29 -11.51 -7.04 -20.52
N LYS A 30 -12.39 -7.52 -21.40
CA LYS A 30 -13.76 -7.93 -21.05
C LYS A 30 -13.92 -9.41 -21.36
N VAL A 31 -14.59 -10.13 -20.46
CA VAL A 31 -15.06 -11.51 -20.68
C VAL A 31 -16.49 -11.48 -21.24
N ALA A 32 -17.28 -10.50 -20.81
CA ALA A 32 -18.64 -10.21 -21.25
C ALA A 32 -18.89 -8.70 -21.18
N ASP A 33 -20.02 -8.22 -21.68
CA ASP A 33 -20.33 -6.78 -21.72
C ASP A 33 -20.22 -6.08 -20.36
N THR A 34 -20.61 -6.78 -19.30
CA THR A 34 -20.60 -6.27 -17.92
C THR A 34 -19.43 -6.79 -17.06
N LEU A 35 -18.67 -7.79 -17.55
CA LEU A 35 -17.61 -8.44 -16.78
C LEU A 35 -16.24 -8.11 -17.37
N GLY A 36 -15.48 -7.29 -16.64
CA GLY A 36 -14.11 -6.93 -16.95
C GLY A 36 -13.09 -7.69 -16.11
N TYR A 37 -11.86 -7.76 -16.58
CA TYR A 37 -10.72 -8.25 -15.83
C TYR A 37 -9.50 -7.37 -16.05
N ASP A 38 -8.61 -7.41 -15.08
CA ASP A 38 -7.30 -6.76 -15.11
C ASP A 38 -6.30 -7.67 -14.39
N ALA A 39 -5.15 -7.93 -15.00
CA ALA A 39 -4.07 -8.69 -14.38
C ALA A 39 -2.74 -8.04 -14.71
N GLY A 40 -1.86 -7.91 -13.73
CA GLY A 40 -0.61 -7.20 -13.94
C GLY A 40 0.41 -7.45 -12.84
N LEU A 41 1.52 -6.75 -13.01
CA LEU A 41 2.63 -6.67 -12.08
C LEU A 41 2.86 -5.22 -11.70
N ILE A 42 3.28 -5.00 -10.45
CA ILE A 42 3.78 -3.72 -9.97
C ILE A 42 5.10 -3.95 -9.23
N TYR A 43 6.07 -3.08 -9.49
CA TYR A 43 7.36 -3.06 -8.81
C TYR A 43 7.54 -1.74 -8.09
N TYR A 44 7.45 -1.80 -6.77
CA TYR A 44 7.69 -0.70 -5.85
C TYR A 44 9.18 -0.57 -5.62
N THR A 45 9.76 0.60 -5.84
CA THR A 45 11.17 0.88 -5.61
C THR A 45 11.36 2.09 -4.71
N TYR A 46 12.39 2.03 -3.89
CA TYR A 46 12.75 3.06 -2.92
C TYR A 46 14.20 3.47 -3.14
N PRO A 47 14.49 4.37 -4.10
CA PRO A 47 15.85 4.80 -4.40
C PRO A 47 16.57 5.36 -3.16
N GLY A 48 17.74 4.83 -2.87
CA GLY A 48 18.53 5.14 -1.67
C GLY A 48 18.09 4.40 -0.41
N GLY A 49 16.89 3.82 -0.40
CA GLY A 49 16.37 3.11 0.77
C GLY A 49 17.07 1.78 1.02
N ASN A 50 17.48 1.58 2.26
CA ASN A 50 18.14 0.36 2.70
C ASN A 50 17.86 0.09 4.19
N TRP A 51 17.54 -1.15 4.53
CA TRP A 51 17.30 -1.54 5.92
C TRP A 51 18.53 -1.36 6.81
N THR A 52 19.75 -1.37 6.25
CA THR A 52 20.99 -1.08 7.00
C THR A 52 21.10 0.36 7.48
N ASP A 53 20.32 1.28 6.94
CA ASP A 53 20.28 2.68 7.35
C ASP A 53 19.39 2.92 8.59
N SER A 54 18.69 1.87 9.05
CA SER A 54 17.93 1.93 10.29
C SER A 54 18.84 1.91 11.52
N VAL A 55 18.45 2.66 12.55
CA VAL A 55 19.15 2.66 13.86
C VAL A 55 18.93 1.39 14.68
N PHE A 56 18.02 0.51 14.27
CA PHE A 56 17.78 -0.79 14.90
C PHE A 56 18.79 -1.83 14.41
N ALA A 57 20.06 -1.62 14.75
CA ALA A 57 21.20 -2.37 14.21
C ALA A 57 21.12 -3.91 14.37
N GLY A 58 20.42 -4.42 15.39
CA GLY A 58 20.23 -5.87 15.61
C GLY A 58 19.42 -6.57 14.52
N TYR A 59 18.69 -5.82 13.71
CA TYR A 59 17.82 -6.31 12.65
C TYR A 59 18.33 -5.95 11.23
N ASN A 60 19.46 -5.24 11.13
CA ASN A 60 19.91 -4.62 9.88
C ASN A 60 20.93 -5.52 9.15
N ARG A 61 20.49 -6.66 8.68
CA ARG A 61 21.36 -7.62 7.96
C ARG A 61 21.09 -7.70 6.46
N SER A 62 20.04 -7.10 5.98
CA SER A 62 19.61 -7.08 4.58
C SER A 62 18.95 -5.75 4.28
N ASN A 63 18.78 -5.43 3.18
CA ASN A 63 19.11 -4.45 2.20
C ASN A 63 17.87 -3.80 1.60
N SER A 64 17.23 -4.34 0.62
CA SER A 64 16.29 -3.62 -0.21
C SER A 64 14.90 -3.53 0.42
N LEU A 65 14.28 -2.35 0.32
CA LEU A 65 12.86 -2.12 0.60
C LEU A 65 11.97 -2.50 -0.59
N ASN A 66 12.58 -2.79 -1.75
CA ASN A 66 11.85 -2.98 -2.99
C ASN A 66 10.93 -4.21 -2.93
N THR A 67 9.76 -4.10 -3.54
CA THR A 67 8.73 -5.13 -3.52
C THR A 67 8.14 -5.32 -4.91
N MET A 68 7.98 -6.56 -5.34
CA MET A 68 7.27 -6.92 -6.56
C MET A 68 5.96 -7.64 -6.19
N GLU A 69 4.88 -7.24 -6.82
CA GLU A 69 3.55 -7.78 -6.60
C GLU A 69 2.90 -8.17 -7.93
N ALA A 70 2.23 -9.31 -7.95
CA ALA A 70 1.29 -9.69 -9.00
C ALA A 70 -0.13 -9.51 -8.50
N TYR A 71 -1.03 -9.03 -9.37
CA TYR A 71 -2.43 -8.84 -9.02
C TYR A 71 -3.38 -9.29 -10.12
N ILE A 72 -4.61 -9.55 -9.71
CA ILE A 72 -5.76 -9.75 -10.59
C ILE A 72 -6.97 -9.01 -10.03
N ALA A 73 -7.78 -8.44 -10.92
CA ALA A 73 -9.05 -7.83 -10.59
C ALA A 73 -10.16 -8.31 -11.51
N LEU A 74 -11.37 -8.42 -10.97
CA LEU A 74 -12.60 -8.71 -11.70
C LEU A 74 -13.60 -7.58 -11.42
N SER A 75 -14.10 -6.96 -12.48
CA SER A 75 -15.05 -5.86 -12.40
C SER A 75 -16.40 -6.29 -12.94
N TYR A 76 -17.45 -6.02 -12.18
CA TYR A 76 -18.83 -6.18 -12.59
C TYR A 76 -19.60 -4.89 -12.31
N GLU A 77 -20.05 -4.23 -13.36
CA GLU A 77 -20.71 -2.93 -13.31
C GLU A 77 -19.86 -1.91 -12.50
N TRP A 78 -20.34 -1.48 -11.35
CA TRP A 78 -19.70 -0.50 -10.46
C TRP A 78 -18.84 -1.12 -9.35
N LEU A 79 -18.75 -2.46 -9.30
CA LEU A 79 -17.96 -3.20 -8.31
C LEU A 79 -16.70 -3.80 -8.94
N THR A 80 -15.59 -3.78 -8.21
CA THR A 80 -14.36 -4.45 -8.59
C THR A 80 -13.77 -5.16 -7.37
N PHE A 81 -13.63 -6.48 -7.47
CA PHE A 81 -12.81 -7.26 -6.54
C PHE A 81 -11.39 -7.33 -7.09
N LYS A 82 -10.40 -7.02 -6.24
CA LYS A 82 -8.98 -7.13 -6.58
C LYS A 82 -8.23 -7.91 -5.49
N THR A 83 -7.28 -8.72 -5.88
CA THR A 83 -6.35 -9.40 -5.00
C THR A 83 -4.95 -9.38 -5.60
N GLY A 84 -3.95 -9.34 -4.76
CA GLY A 84 -2.55 -9.39 -5.19
C GLY A 84 -1.69 -10.17 -4.21
N ARG A 85 -0.51 -10.56 -4.67
CA ARG A 85 0.45 -11.32 -3.89
C ARG A 85 1.87 -10.83 -4.17
N ASN A 86 2.62 -10.62 -3.10
CA ASN A 86 4.03 -10.26 -3.20
C ASN A 86 4.86 -11.45 -3.72
N LEU A 87 5.58 -11.21 -4.80
CA LEU A 87 6.52 -12.17 -5.40
C LEU A 87 7.91 -12.09 -4.77
N THR A 88 8.18 -11.00 -4.06
CA THR A 88 9.33 -10.77 -3.20
C THR A 88 8.88 -10.57 -1.76
N GLU A 89 9.78 -10.25 -0.85
CA GLU A 89 9.46 -9.85 0.53
C GLU A 89 8.64 -8.56 0.54
N TYR A 90 7.67 -8.46 1.45
CA TYR A 90 6.85 -7.27 1.66
C TYR A 90 7.71 -6.16 2.28
N PHE A 91 7.98 -5.09 1.55
CA PHE A 91 8.95 -4.04 1.90
C PHE A 91 10.33 -4.59 2.32
N GLY A 92 10.72 -5.74 1.76
CA GLY A 92 11.95 -6.43 2.13
C GLY A 92 11.94 -7.04 3.53
N TRP A 93 10.82 -7.08 4.25
CA TRP A 93 10.74 -7.61 5.61
C TRP A 93 11.03 -9.11 5.67
N SER A 94 11.96 -9.46 6.55
CA SER A 94 12.30 -10.82 6.91
C SER A 94 12.95 -10.84 8.30
N THR A 95 13.21 -12.01 8.86
CA THR A 95 13.96 -12.14 10.13
C THR A 95 15.40 -11.62 10.06
N ASN A 96 15.87 -11.25 8.87
CA ASN A 96 17.21 -10.66 8.69
C ASN A 96 17.23 -9.16 9.01
N ASN A 97 16.10 -8.49 8.97
CA ASN A 97 16.02 -7.02 9.13
C ASN A 97 14.86 -6.54 10.00
N SER A 98 13.98 -7.43 10.40
CA SER A 98 12.78 -7.10 11.19
C SER A 98 12.73 -7.92 12.47
N PRO A 99 12.22 -7.37 13.57
CA PRO A 99 12.14 -8.05 14.85
C PRO A 99 11.11 -9.18 14.81
N VAL A 100 11.36 -10.21 15.60
CA VAL A 100 10.42 -11.30 15.84
C VAL A 100 9.31 -10.86 16.80
N ASN A 101 9.67 -10.04 17.80
CA ASN A 101 8.73 -9.47 18.77
C ASN A 101 9.09 -8.01 19.04
N GLY A 102 8.13 -7.11 18.95
CA GLY A 102 8.28 -5.69 19.27
C GLY A 102 9.31 -4.99 18.40
N GLY A 103 10.43 -4.57 18.97
CA GLY A 103 11.47 -3.81 18.27
C GLY A 103 10.99 -2.44 17.87
N PHE A 104 10.86 -2.18 16.56
CA PHE A 104 10.33 -0.93 16.06
C PHE A 104 8.80 -0.94 15.86
N PHE A 105 8.13 -2.08 15.99
CA PHE A 105 6.68 -2.12 16.06
C PHE A 105 6.18 -1.60 17.41
N GLY A 106 5.05 -0.91 17.41
CA GLY A 106 4.47 -0.34 18.64
C GLY A 106 3.93 -1.37 19.62
N ASP A 107 3.51 -2.53 19.11
CA ASP A 107 3.06 -3.68 19.90
C ASP A 107 4.24 -4.64 20.14
N ALA A 108 4.49 -4.96 21.41
CA ALA A 108 5.56 -5.87 21.82
C ALA A 108 5.38 -7.32 21.34
N SER A 109 4.15 -7.71 20.97
CA SER A 109 3.83 -9.03 20.41
C SER A 109 3.90 -9.11 18.89
N ALA A 110 3.91 -7.94 18.21
CA ALA A 110 3.99 -7.86 16.77
C ALA A 110 5.41 -8.14 16.28
N GLY A 111 5.52 -8.85 15.16
CA GLY A 111 6.84 -9.13 14.59
C GLY A 111 6.80 -10.02 13.37
N VAL A 112 7.97 -10.18 12.74
CA VAL A 112 8.21 -10.99 11.55
C VAL A 112 8.91 -12.27 11.95
N THR A 113 8.32 -13.43 11.64
CA THR A 113 8.82 -14.75 12.04
C THR A 113 9.47 -15.53 10.90
N GLY A 114 9.52 -14.95 9.69
CA GLY A 114 10.07 -15.61 8.51
C GLY A 114 10.23 -14.64 7.35
N ASN A 115 10.37 -15.21 6.14
CA ASN A 115 10.35 -14.43 4.90
C ASN A 115 8.92 -14.03 4.56
N THR A 116 8.68 -12.74 4.35
CA THR A 116 7.33 -12.20 4.09
C THR A 116 6.88 -12.31 2.62
N ARG A 117 7.66 -12.98 1.78
CA ARG A 117 7.22 -13.35 0.43
C ARG A 117 5.90 -14.12 0.48
N GLY A 118 4.96 -13.72 -0.37
CA GLY A 118 3.62 -14.30 -0.38
C GLY A 118 2.62 -13.55 0.49
N SER A 119 3.00 -12.45 1.13
CA SER A 119 2.05 -11.46 1.64
C SER A 119 1.06 -11.11 0.55
N HIS A 120 -0.19 -10.87 0.92
CA HIS A 120 -1.25 -10.69 -0.07
C HIS A 120 -2.34 -9.78 0.46
N PHE A 121 -3.14 -9.25 -0.45
CA PHE A 121 -4.30 -8.46 -0.10
C PHE A 121 -5.56 -8.91 -0.83
N TYR A 122 -6.69 -8.54 -0.27
CA TYR A 122 -7.99 -8.59 -0.92
C TYR A 122 -8.67 -7.25 -0.75
N GLU A 123 -9.31 -6.76 -1.81
CA GLU A 123 -10.07 -5.52 -1.73
C GLU A 123 -11.33 -5.57 -2.58
N LEU A 124 -12.36 -4.94 -2.09
CA LEU A 124 -13.57 -4.63 -2.85
C LEU A 124 -13.62 -3.12 -3.05
N ASN A 125 -13.69 -2.72 -4.31
CA ASN A 125 -13.82 -1.35 -4.74
C ASN A 125 -15.20 -1.13 -5.33
N ALA A 126 -15.78 0.03 -5.06
CA ALA A 126 -17.03 0.49 -5.66
C ALA A 126 -16.82 1.89 -6.26
N ALA A 127 -17.37 2.13 -7.44
CA ALA A 127 -17.38 3.46 -8.06
C ALA A 127 -18.70 3.65 -8.79
N TYR A 128 -19.52 4.62 -8.34
CA TYR A 128 -20.85 4.83 -8.82
C TYR A 128 -21.11 6.31 -9.18
N ASP A 129 -21.65 6.53 -10.36
CA ASP A 129 -22.01 7.89 -10.81
C ASP A 129 -23.34 8.30 -10.17
N ILE A 130 -23.28 9.28 -9.26
CA ILE A 130 -24.42 9.75 -8.48
C ILE A 130 -25.16 10.92 -9.12
N ALA A 131 -24.48 11.68 -9.99
CA ALA A 131 -25.01 12.78 -10.77
C ALA A 131 -24.07 13.08 -11.94
N GLU A 132 -24.47 13.96 -12.86
CA GLU A 132 -23.64 14.35 -13.99
C GLU A 132 -22.24 14.82 -13.57
N GLY A 133 -21.23 14.05 -13.97
CA GLY A 133 -19.83 14.27 -13.65
C GLY A 133 -19.46 14.09 -12.17
N TRP A 134 -20.34 13.57 -11.32
CA TRP A 134 -20.05 13.25 -9.93
C TRP A 134 -19.99 11.74 -9.73
N ASN A 135 -18.86 11.26 -9.22
CA ASN A 135 -18.64 9.84 -8.89
C ASN A 135 -18.38 9.71 -7.38
N LEU A 136 -19.11 8.79 -6.74
CA LEU A 136 -18.87 8.34 -5.37
C LEU A 136 -18.08 7.05 -5.43
N SER A 137 -16.99 6.96 -4.67
CA SER A 137 -16.15 5.77 -4.60
C SER A 137 -15.95 5.28 -3.18
N GLY A 138 -15.80 3.96 -3.05
CA GLY A 138 -15.50 3.29 -1.79
C GLY A 138 -14.54 2.13 -1.98
N GLN A 139 -13.74 1.84 -0.97
CA GLN A 139 -12.84 0.70 -0.92
C GLN A 139 -12.83 0.13 0.48
N ILE A 140 -12.88 -1.18 0.57
CA ILE A 140 -12.56 -1.95 1.78
C ILE A 140 -11.57 -3.03 1.40
N GLY A 141 -10.57 -3.27 2.24
CA GLY A 141 -9.57 -4.28 1.96
C GLY A 141 -8.88 -4.79 3.23
N ARG A 142 -8.13 -5.86 3.04
CA ARG A 142 -7.27 -6.45 4.07
C ARG A 142 -5.93 -6.78 3.46
N GLN A 143 -4.87 -6.35 4.12
CA GLN A 143 -3.49 -6.76 3.88
C GLN A 143 -3.12 -7.84 4.90
N VAL A 144 -2.60 -8.95 4.42
CA VAL A 144 -2.07 -10.06 5.23
C VAL A 144 -0.57 -10.16 5.00
N ILE A 145 0.20 -10.14 6.07
CA ILE A 145 1.66 -10.24 6.03
C ILE A 145 2.07 -11.67 6.32
N ALA A 146 2.64 -12.35 5.35
CA ALA A 146 3.09 -13.72 5.49
C ALA A 146 4.20 -13.83 6.54
N HIS A 147 4.16 -14.88 7.35
CA HIS A 147 5.14 -15.14 8.43
C HIS A 147 5.33 -13.94 9.36
N ALA A 148 4.22 -13.30 9.74
CA ALA A 148 4.21 -12.20 10.69
C ALA A 148 3.04 -12.35 11.67
N THR A 149 3.18 -11.75 12.85
CA THR A 149 2.16 -11.70 13.89
C THR A 149 1.81 -10.24 14.17
N GLY A 150 0.51 -9.92 14.29
CA GLY A 150 0.04 -8.58 14.66
C GLY A 150 0.29 -7.49 13.60
N LEU A 151 0.59 -7.85 12.35
CA LEU A 151 0.91 -6.91 11.29
C LEU A 151 -0.14 -6.85 10.17
N ASP A 152 -1.14 -7.71 10.18
CA ASP A 152 -2.27 -7.63 9.25
C ASP A 152 -3.11 -6.39 9.54
N ILE A 153 -3.58 -5.71 8.49
CA ILE A 153 -4.47 -4.55 8.64
C ILE A 153 -5.67 -4.65 7.70
N ASN A 154 -6.82 -4.14 8.15
CA ASN A 154 -7.90 -3.78 7.26
C ASN A 154 -7.77 -2.29 6.91
N TYR A 155 -8.16 -1.91 5.71
CA TYR A 155 -8.13 -0.52 5.25
C TYR A 155 -9.42 -0.15 4.55
N TYR A 156 -9.74 1.13 4.64
CA TYR A 156 -10.99 1.70 4.16
C TYR A 156 -10.71 3.02 3.45
N LYS A 157 -11.44 3.30 2.40
CA LYS A 157 -11.42 4.59 1.73
C LYS A 157 -12.81 4.93 1.22
N VAL A 158 -13.20 6.18 1.33
CA VAL A 158 -14.37 6.74 0.69
C VAL A 158 -13.97 8.05 0.03
N GLY A 159 -14.55 8.35 -1.12
CA GLY A 159 -14.24 9.58 -1.83
C GLY A 159 -15.33 10.00 -2.79
N ILE A 160 -15.29 11.27 -3.14
CA ILE A 160 -16.12 11.87 -4.16
C ILE A 160 -15.23 12.57 -5.18
N THR A 161 -15.52 12.41 -6.46
CA THR A 161 -14.78 13.03 -7.56
C THR A 161 -15.75 13.78 -8.47
N LYS A 162 -15.34 14.98 -8.88
CA LYS A 162 -16.03 15.77 -9.90
C LYS A 162 -15.21 15.77 -11.18
N ALA A 163 -15.81 15.34 -12.27
CA ALA A 163 -15.28 15.57 -13.61
C ALA A 163 -15.41 17.05 -13.97
N LEU A 164 -14.37 17.60 -14.54
CA LEU A 164 -14.25 19.00 -14.98
C LEU A 164 -14.01 19.02 -16.50
N PRO A 165 -14.16 20.19 -17.15
CA PRO A 165 -13.89 20.31 -18.58
C PRO A 165 -12.49 19.85 -18.98
N GLU A 166 -12.32 19.52 -20.25
CA GLU A 166 -11.03 19.21 -20.88
C GLU A 166 -10.27 18.04 -20.24
N GLY A 167 -10.97 17.05 -19.65
CA GLY A 167 -10.36 15.87 -19.05
C GLY A 167 -9.72 16.09 -17.67
N TRP A 168 -9.99 17.21 -17.01
CA TRP A 168 -9.64 17.40 -15.61
C TRP A 168 -10.65 16.72 -14.68
N SER A 169 -10.20 16.36 -13.50
CA SER A 169 -11.07 15.97 -12.39
C SER A 169 -10.47 16.41 -11.05
N ALA A 170 -11.34 16.67 -10.08
CA ALA A 170 -10.94 16.95 -8.71
C ALA A 170 -11.66 16.00 -7.75
N GLY A 171 -10.95 15.49 -6.76
CA GLY A 171 -11.48 14.54 -5.80
C GLY A 171 -11.13 14.90 -4.36
N ALA A 172 -11.98 14.46 -3.45
CA ALA A 172 -11.78 14.55 -2.00
C ALA A 172 -12.01 13.17 -1.39
N PHE A 173 -11.11 12.73 -0.52
CA PHE A 173 -11.07 11.37 -0.01
C PHE A 173 -10.77 11.33 1.48
N PHE A 174 -11.35 10.35 2.14
CA PHE A 174 -11.02 9.96 3.51
C PHE A 174 -10.55 8.52 3.50
N SER A 175 -9.43 8.23 4.17
CA SER A 175 -8.89 6.88 4.35
C SER A 175 -8.62 6.58 5.82
N ALA A 176 -8.82 5.34 6.20
CA ALA A 176 -8.59 4.83 7.55
C ALA A 176 -8.09 3.39 7.49
N THR A 177 -7.43 2.95 8.54
CA THR A 177 -7.07 1.54 8.77
C THR A 177 -7.68 1.03 10.05
N SER A 178 -7.76 -0.31 10.20
CA SER A 178 -8.14 -0.92 11.48
C SER A 178 -7.14 -0.53 12.57
N GLU A 179 -7.62 -0.54 13.80
CA GLU A 179 -6.72 -0.42 14.94
C GLU A 179 -5.68 -1.54 14.92
N ASN A 180 -4.43 -1.12 14.78
CA ASN A 180 -3.29 -2.01 14.86
C ASN A 180 -2.19 -1.30 15.65
N ASP A 181 -1.99 -1.72 16.89
CA ASP A 181 -1.08 -1.09 17.83
C ASP A 181 0.37 -1.11 17.32
N ALA A 182 0.73 -2.09 16.48
CA ALA A 182 2.04 -2.16 15.84
C ALA A 182 2.35 -0.92 14.99
N TYR A 183 1.34 -0.36 14.30
CA TYR A 183 1.52 0.78 13.41
C TYR A 183 1.15 2.13 14.04
N ARG A 184 0.33 2.14 15.10
CA ARG A 184 -0.05 3.37 15.81
C ARG A 184 1.07 3.98 16.65
N SER A 185 1.99 3.18 17.08
CA SER A 185 3.14 3.59 17.90
C SER A 185 4.45 3.13 17.30
N TYR A 186 4.56 3.20 15.98
CA TYR A 186 5.72 2.76 15.22
C TYR A 186 6.95 3.64 15.54
N TYR A 187 8.05 3.02 15.92
CA TYR A 187 9.28 3.76 16.20
C TYR A 187 9.94 4.22 14.90
N SER A 188 10.40 5.45 14.92
CA SER A 188 11.19 6.00 13.82
C SER A 188 12.46 5.19 13.59
N LEU A 189 12.62 4.71 12.36
CA LEU A 189 13.77 3.89 11.96
C LEU A 189 15.05 4.72 11.79
N ASN A 190 14.95 6.05 11.70
CA ASN A 190 16.13 6.92 11.58
C ASN A 190 16.65 7.45 12.92
N ASN A 191 15.88 7.42 14.02
CA ASN A 191 16.32 7.91 15.31
C ASN A 191 16.02 6.99 16.50
N GLY A 192 15.14 6.00 16.35
CA GLY A 192 14.84 4.98 17.35
C GLY A 192 14.09 5.47 18.60
N THR A 193 13.75 6.74 18.69
CA THR A 193 13.19 7.36 19.91
C THR A 193 11.81 7.94 19.71
N SER A 194 11.55 8.59 18.59
CA SER A 194 10.23 9.13 18.28
C SER A 194 9.28 8.02 17.79
N LYS A 195 8.02 8.13 18.21
CA LYS A 195 6.94 7.24 17.77
C LYS A 195 6.00 7.99 16.83
N HIS A 196 5.53 7.31 15.82
CA HIS A 196 4.60 7.84 14.84
C HIS A 196 3.41 6.92 14.67
N ASP A 197 2.23 7.49 14.55
CA ASP A 197 1.04 6.79 14.10
C ASP A 197 1.03 6.78 12.57
N ILE A 198 1.51 5.68 11.98
CA ILE A 198 1.52 5.48 10.53
C ILE A 198 0.22 4.84 10.00
N ALA A 199 -0.69 4.49 10.92
CA ALA A 199 -2.03 3.97 10.63
C ALA A 199 -3.13 5.04 10.77
N LYS A 200 -2.76 6.30 11.01
CA LYS A 200 -3.69 7.40 11.26
C LYS A 200 -4.59 7.67 10.06
N GLU A 201 -5.85 7.98 10.34
CA GLU A 201 -6.82 8.44 9.36
C GLU A 201 -6.30 9.68 8.61
N LYS A 202 -6.58 9.73 7.32
CA LYS A 202 -6.17 10.84 6.45
C LYS A 202 -7.33 11.34 5.60
N PHE A 203 -7.43 12.66 5.54
CA PHE A 203 -8.17 13.34 4.49
C PHE A 203 -7.19 13.86 3.44
N PHE A 204 -7.48 13.67 2.18
CA PHE A 204 -6.65 14.18 1.10
C PHE A 204 -7.49 14.61 -0.11
N VAL A 205 -6.92 15.44 -0.93
CA VAL A 205 -7.51 15.89 -2.19
C VAL A 205 -6.63 15.49 -3.37
N SER A 206 -7.25 15.33 -4.53
CA SER A 206 -6.52 15.03 -5.76
C SER A 206 -7.01 15.91 -6.91
N VAL A 207 -6.11 16.20 -7.83
CA VAL A 207 -6.43 16.78 -9.14
C VAL A 207 -5.77 15.87 -10.19
N THR A 208 -6.55 15.48 -11.19
CA THR A 208 -6.09 14.58 -12.24
C THR A 208 -6.37 15.20 -13.60
N LYS A 209 -5.46 14.98 -14.56
CA LYS A 209 -5.63 15.33 -15.98
C LYS A 209 -5.53 14.05 -16.80
N ALA A 210 -6.56 13.77 -17.59
CA ALA A 210 -6.50 12.76 -18.66
C ALA A 210 -6.21 13.46 -20.01
N PHE A 211 -5.33 12.85 -20.81
CA PHE A 211 -4.91 13.34 -22.14
C PHE A 211 -5.46 12.46 -23.24
#